data_5184a6bbb3416483dcb7b84bae35930c
#
_entry.id   5184a6bbb3416483dcb7b84bae35930c
#
_cell.length_a   1.000
_cell.length_b   1.000
_cell.length_c   1.000
_cell.angle_alpha   90.00
_cell.angle_beta   90.00
_cell.angle_gamma   90.00
#
_symmetry.space_group_name_H-M   'P 1'
#
loop_
_entity.id
_entity.type
_entity.pdbx_description
1 polymer ?
#
loop_
_entity_poly.entity_id
_entity_poly.type
_entity_poly.pdbx_seq_one_letter_code
_entity_poly.pdbx_strand_id
1 'polypeptide(L)'
;MNKRQRLACTVAVLLLTSVGAVAQSGINNDAKPRQPPQPQHGPGSSETTSHSVVTVKIADGKQGGWIFLPADPSPSTAPVIIFCHGWAAIPPRGYQAWINHLVMLGDIVLWPNYQDSPLTPTRQALPNALAGVKAGLRILQSGNYGVHPDLERVVVAGHSAGGMVAAGIAARAVAEGLPKMKALMSVEPGDSRRGGVASVPLADLSTLPSDTLMLILVGQHDTSVGTFDGERILHESTSVSASNKALLMLHSDDHGSPALIANHFTPSAVLNADGTFATEPTRASFSRNTADIGIVDALDYMGTWRLLDRLMEASFGSEGSRLFRDPSILDMGTWSDGTPVKQLTRLN
;
A
#
# COMPACT_ATOMS: atom_id res chain seq x y z
N MET A 1 91.33 -3.29 -17.95
CA MET A 1 92.13 -4.38 -17.32
C MET A 1 91.12 -5.32 -16.61
N ASN A 2 90.91 -6.48 -17.18
CA ASN A 2 90.94 -7.85 -16.61
C ASN A 2 90.33 -8.05 -15.20
N LYS A 3 89.47 -8.98 -14.95
CA LYS A 3 89.47 -10.45 -15.14
C LYS A 3 88.13 -11.09 -14.84
N ARG A 4 87.67 -11.92 -15.78
CA ARG A 4 87.28 -13.34 -15.66
C ARG A 4 86.23 -13.74 -14.58
N GLN A 5 85.03 -14.06 -15.01
CA GLN A 5 84.40 -15.40 -15.12
C GLN A 5 84.74 -16.41 -14.03
N ARG A 6 83.72 -16.87 -13.33
CA ARG A 6 83.50 -18.31 -13.16
C ARG A 6 82.02 -18.60 -12.98
N LEU A 7 81.49 -19.47 -13.83
CA LEU A 7 80.23 -20.13 -13.84
C LEU A 7 80.18 -21.16 -12.70
N ALA A 8 79.07 -21.18 -11.93
CA ALA A 8 78.73 -22.31 -11.10
C ALA A 8 77.26 -22.62 -11.29
N CYS A 9 77.00 -23.76 -11.98
CA CYS A 9 75.69 -24.35 -12.07
C CYS A 9 75.30 -24.96 -10.73
N THR A 10 74.24 -24.52 -10.14
CA THR A 10 73.53 -25.19 -9.02
C THR A 10 72.20 -25.62 -9.47
N VAL A 11 72.02 -26.94 -9.57
CA VAL A 11 70.72 -27.57 -9.87
C VAL A 11 69.90 -27.48 -8.61
N ALA A 12 68.78 -26.68 -8.66
CA ALA A 12 67.77 -26.66 -7.60
C ALA A 12 66.63 -27.62 -7.97
N VAL A 13 66.48 -28.68 -7.19
CA VAL A 13 65.39 -29.61 -7.25
C VAL A 13 64.16 -28.91 -6.66
N LEU A 14 63.18 -28.61 -7.48
CA LEU A 14 61.85 -28.13 -7.02
C LEU A 14 61.03 -29.34 -6.49
N LEU A 15 60.92 -29.39 -5.18
CA LEU A 15 59.88 -30.20 -4.53
C LEU A 15 58.55 -29.43 -4.58
N LEU A 16 57.65 -29.84 -5.47
CA LEU A 16 56.25 -29.38 -5.49
C LEU A 16 55.49 -30.05 -4.34
N THR A 17 55.35 -29.35 -3.22
CA THR A 17 54.35 -29.67 -2.20
C THR A 17 53.02 -29.03 -2.62
N SER A 18 52.09 -29.82 -3.12
CA SER A 18 50.73 -29.42 -3.32
C SER A 18 50.03 -29.24 -1.96
N VAL A 19 50.03 -28.01 -1.45
CA VAL A 19 49.11 -27.63 -0.36
C VAL A 19 47.75 -27.46 -0.97
N GLY A 20 46.92 -28.48 -0.79
CA GLY A 20 45.47 -28.37 -1.08
C GLY A 20 44.89 -27.29 -0.20
N ALA A 21 44.57 -26.14 -0.78
CA ALA A 21 43.70 -25.15 -0.13
C ALA A 21 42.32 -25.74 -0.05
N VAL A 22 41.98 -26.30 1.10
CA VAL A 22 40.58 -26.55 1.46
C VAL A 22 39.98 -25.17 1.67
N ALA A 23 39.23 -24.69 0.66
CA ALA A 23 38.39 -23.54 0.83
C ALA A 23 37.31 -23.95 1.85
N GLN A 24 37.52 -23.60 3.11
CA GLN A 24 36.46 -23.54 4.10
C GLN A 24 35.52 -22.46 3.66
N SER A 25 34.45 -22.85 2.94
CA SER A 25 33.28 -22.06 2.81
C SER A 25 32.63 -21.99 4.19
N GLY A 26 33.09 -21.06 5.00
CA GLY A 26 32.39 -20.63 6.20
C GLY A 26 31.10 -19.93 5.75
N ILE A 27 30.07 -20.70 5.49
CA ILE A 27 28.72 -20.17 5.48
C ILE A 27 28.45 -19.78 6.92
N ASN A 28 28.52 -18.50 7.24
CA ASN A 28 27.91 -17.96 8.45
C ASN A 28 26.40 -18.20 8.35
N ASN A 29 25.95 -19.32 8.85
CA ASN A 29 24.59 -19.82 8.76
C ASN A 29 23.65 -19.22 9.82
N ASP A 30 24.00 -18.09 10.46
CA ASP A 30 23.21 -17.53 11.56
C ASP A 30 22.39 -16.28 11.19
N ALA A 31 22.52 -15.73 10.00
CA ALA A 31 21.70 -14.61 9.58
C ALA A 31 20.39 -15.12 8.93
N LYS A 32 19.27 -14.84 9.55
CA LYS A 32 17.95 -15.13 8.96
C LYS A 32 17.84 -14.52 7.56
N PRO A 33 17.08 -15.14 6.65
CA PRO A 33 16.82 -14.59 5.31
C PRO A 33 16.23 -13.18 5.39
N ARG A 34 16.57 -12.35 4.41
CA ARG A 34 16.00 -11.00 4.28
C ARG A 34 14.69 -11.06 3.48
N GLN A 35 13.81 -10.12 3.74
CA GLN A 35 12.58 -9.92 2.98
C GLN A 35 12.87 -9.72 1.48
N PRO A 36 11.90 -10.04 0.58
CA PRO A 36 12.03 -9.68 -0.83
C PRO A 36 12.33 -8.19 -0.97
N PRO A 37 13.18 -7.78 -1.90
CA PRO A 37 13.35 -6.36 -2.19
C PRO A 37 12.09 -5.79 -2.83
N GLN A 38 11.85 -4.49 -2.65
CA GLN A 38 10.80 -3.80 -3.41
C GLN A 38 11.09 -3.95 -4.92
N PRO A 39 10.08 -4.29 -5.75
CA PRO A 39 10.26 -4.38 -7.20
C PRO A 39 10.83 -3.08 -7.77
N GLN A 40 11.68 -3.17 -8.79
CA GLN A 40 12.22 -1.98 -9.46
C GLN A 40 11.20 -1.37 -10.43
N HIS A 41 10.37 -2.20 -11.07
CA HIS A 41 9.41 -1.81 -12.09
C HIS A 41 8.04 -2.45 -11.84
N GLY A 42 6.99 -1.81 -12.35
CA GLY A 42 5.62 -2.30 -12.28
C GLY A 42 4.92 -2.06 -10.95
N PRO A 43 3.79 -2.72 -10.71
CA PRO A 43 3.00 -2.54 -9.50
C PRO A 43 3.77 -2.76 -8.21
N GLY A 44 3.67 -1.85 -7.25
CA GLY A 44 4.40 -1.86 -5.98
C GLY A 44 5.86 -1.42 -6.09
N SER A 45 6.32 -0.97 -7.26
CA SER A 45 7.73 -0.71 -7.52
C SER A 45 8.28 0.51 -6.80
N SER A 46 9.61 0.52 -6.70
CA SER A 46 10.40 1.69 -6.32
C SER A 46 10.66 2.63 -7.50
N GLU A 47 10.27 2.24 -8.72
CA GLU A 47 10.38 3.10 -9.90
C GLU A 47 9.48 4.30 -9.71
N THR A 48 10.10 5.33 -9.22
CA THR A 48 9.49 6.64 -9.18
C THR A 48 9.73 7.25 -10.55
N THR A 49 8.67 7.38 -11.36
CA THR A 49 8.71 8.47 -12.32
C THR A 49 9.05 9.69 -11.49
N SER A 50 9.93 10.53 -11.93
CA SER A 50 10.56 11.61 -11.14
C SER A 50 9.58 12.74 -10.74
N HIS A 51 8.33 12.41 -10.37
CA HIS A 51 7.38 13.38 -9.85
C HIS A 51 7.70 13.73 -8.40
N SER A 52 7.79 15.01 -8.10
CA SER A 52 7.76 15.50 -6.72
C SER A 52 6.33 15.53 -6.19
N VAL A 53 6.18 15.55 -4.87
CA VAL A 53 4.87 15.59 -4.20
C VAL A 53 4.56 16.99 -3.74
N VAL A 54 3.53 17.61 -4.28
CA VAL A 54 2.99 18.89 -3.81
C VAL A 54 1.73 18.64 -2.98
N THR A 55 1.67 19.22 -1.79
CA THR A 55 0.54 19.09 -0.87
C THR A 55 -0.30 20.35 -0.87
N VAL A 56 -1.60 20.19 -1.10
CA VAL A 56 -2.60 21.28 -1.05
C VAL A 56 -3.61 20.97 0.04
N LYS A 57 -3.84 21.90 0.93
CA LYS A 57 -4.87 21.78 1.96
C LYS A 57 -6.23 22.16 1.39
N ILE A 58 -7.23 21.30 1.55
CA ILE A 58 -8.61 21.58 1.13
C ILE A 58 -9.24 22.59 2.10
N ALA A 59 -9.32 22.22 3.37
CA ALA A 59 -9.79 23.02 4.49
C ALA A 59 -9.46 22.32 5.80
N ASP A 60 -9.65 23.04 6.91
CA ASP A 60 -9.65 22.47 8.25
C ASP A 60 -10.99 21.78 8.59
N GLY A 61 -10.98 20.97 9.64
CA GLY A 61 -12.16 20.32 10.19
C GLY A 61 -12.58 19.07 9.44
N LYS A 62 -13.69 18.50 9.87
CA LYS A 62 -14.17 17.16 9.45
C LYS A 62 -14.64 17.04 8.00
N GLN A 63 -14.83 18.14 7.31
CA GLN A 63 -15.21 18.18 5.88
C GLN A 63 -14.08 18.75 5.00
N GLY A 64 -12.90 18.97 5.58
CA GLY A 64 -11.69 19.38 4.91
C GLY A 64 -10.85 18.20 4.45
N GLY A 65 -9.53 18.39 4.40
CA GLY A 65 -8.56 17.36 4.01
C GLY A 65 -7.37 17.91 3.26
N TRP A 66 -6.73 17.04 2.51
CA TRP A 66 -5.57 17.34 1.69
C TRP A 66 -5.68 16.75 0.29
N ILE A 67 -4.95 17.35 -0.63
CA ILE A 67 -4.71 16.82 -1.98
C ILE A 67 -3.20 16.72 -2.13
N PHE A 68 -2.73 15.60 -2.65
CA PHE A 68 -1.33 15.36 -3.01
C PHE A 68 -1.26 15.23 -4.52
N LEU A 69 -0.37 16.03 -5.13
CA LEU A 69 -0.30 16.22 -6.57
C LEU A 69 1.08 15.83 -7.10
N PRO A 70 1.16 15.14 -8.24
CA PRO A 70 2.41 14.94 -8.96
C PRO A 70 2.88 16.27 -9.59
N ALA A 71 4.14 16.62 -9.32
CA ALA A 71 4.76 17.84 -9.85
C ALA A 71 6.19 17.55 -10.32
N ASP A 72 6.78 18.43 -11.09
CA ASP A 72 8.17 18.42 -11.57
C ASP A 72 8.69 17.07 -12.10
N PRO A 73 8.18 16.57 -13.26
CA PRO A 73 7.22 17.19 -14.16
C PRO A 73 5.78 16.97 -13.73
N SER A 74 4.91 17.95 -13.94
CA SER A 74 3.47 17.80 -13.71
C SER A 74 2.83 17.16 -14.95
N PRO A 75 2.08 16.03 -14.82
CA PRO A 75 1.29 15.49 -15.92
C PRO A 75 0.13 16.45 -16.26
N SER A 76 -0.30 16.49 -17.49
CA SER A 76 -1.45 17.34 -17.89
C SER A 76 -2.76 16.86 -17.25
N THR A 77 -2.93 15.54 -17.13
CA THR A 77 -4.07 14.88 -16.48
C THR A 77 -3.58 13.70 -15.67
N ALA A 78 -4.26 13.38 -14.58
CA ALA A 78 -3.91 12.26 -13.70
C ALA A 78 -5.15 11.56 -13.14
N PRO A 79 -5.11 10.23 -12.93
CA PRO A 79 -6.12 9.51 -12.17
C PRO A 79 -6.28 10.08 -10.76
N VAL A 80 -7.43 9.84 -10.14
CA VAL A 80 -7.71 10.31 -8.78
C VAL A 80 -7.95 9.13 -7.85
N ILE A 81 -7.21 9.09 -6.79
CA ILE A 81 -7.37 8.11 -5.71
C ILE A 81 -7.96 8.85 -4.51
N ILE A 82 -9.17 8.50 -4.11
CA ILE A 82 -9.76 8.95 -2.85
C ILE A 82 -9.28 8.00 -1.77
N PHE A 83 -8.43 8.49 -0.84
CA PHE A 83 -7.83 7.66 0.20
C PHE A 83 -8.42 8.00 1.57
N CYS A 84 -9.16 7.06 2.17
CA CYS A 84 -9.82 7.19 3.46
C CYS A 84 -8.98 6.56 4.58
N HIS A 85 -8.61 7.36 5.58
CA HIS A 85 -7.72 6.97 6.67
C HIS A 85 -8.39 6.11 7.76
N GLY A 86 -7.61 5.46 8.62
CA GLY A 86 -8.11 4.79 9.83
C GLY A 86 -8.62 5.79 10.88
N TRP A 87 -9.44 5.32 11.83
CA TRP A 87 -10.00 6.16 12.89
C TRP A 87 -8.90 6.91 13.66
N ALA A 88 -9.08 8.20 13.87
CA ALA A 88 -8.13 9.11 14.51
C ALA A 88 -6.84 9.42 13.76
N ALA A 89 -6.59 8.82 12.60
CA ALA A 89 -5.42 9.10 11.76
C ALA A 89 -5.65 10.32 10.83
N ILE A 90 -6.18 11.41 11.39
CA ILE A 90 -6.59 12.60 10.63
C ILE A 90 -5.46 13.23 9.82
N PRO A 91 -4.25 13.49 10.39
CA PRO A 91 -3.10 13.86 9.57
C PRO A 91 -2.61 12.66 8.73
N PRO A 92 -2.24 12.87 7.46
CA PRO A 92 -1.87 11.78 6.55
C PRO A 92 -0.54 11.09 6.88
N ARG A 93 0.17 11.57 7.89
CA ARG A 93 1.54 11.14 8.24
C ARG A 93 1.70 9.62 8.35
N GLY A 94 0.72 8.91 8.92
CA GLY A 94 0.77 7.45 9.09
C GLY A 94 0.66 6.66 7.78
N TYR A 95 0.33 7.32 6.67
CA TYR A 95 0.20 6.70 5.34
C TYR A 95 1.05 7.43 4.29
N GLN A 96 1.97 8.29 4.75
CA GLN A 96 2.70 9.17 3.84
C GLN A 96 3.55 8.39 2.84
N ALA A 97 4.08 7.23 3.22
CA ALA A 97 4.84 6.40 2.32
C ALA A 97 3.98 5.87 1.17
N TRP A 98 2.77 5.37 1.47
CA TRP A 98 1.84 4.91 0.43
C TRP A 98 1.32 6.06 -0.44
N ILE A 99 0.95 7.19 0.18
CA ILE A 99 0.56 8.41 -0.55
C ILE A 99 1.67 8.84 -1.51
N ASN A 100 2.91 8.88 -1.05
CA ASN A 100 4.04 9.26 -1.89
C ASN A 100 4.25 8.28 -3.03
N HIS A 101 4.18 6.97 -2.77
CA HIS A 101 4.24 5.95 -3.81
C HIS A 101 3.25 6.25 -4.94
N LEU A 102 1.97 6.45 -4.62
CA LEU A 102 0.92 6.73 -5.61
C LEU A 102 1.17 8.03 -6.39
N VAL A 103 1.53 9.11 -5.68
CA VAL A 103 1.77 10.41 -6.32
C VAL A 103 3.01 10.37 -7.21
N MET A 104 4.06 9.66 -6.80
CA MET A 104 5.28 9.52 -7.60
C MET A 104 5.07 8.65 -8.85
N LEU A 105 4.05 7.79 -8.88
CA LEU A 105 3.58 7.09 -10.08
C LEU A 105 2.76 8.01 -11.03
N GLY A 106 2.44 9.22 -10.60
CA GLY A 106 1.74 10.21 -11.42
C GLY A 106 0.27 10.37 -11.08
N ASP A 107 -0.21 9.83 -9.97
CA ASP A 107 -1.61 9.90 -9.55
C ASP A 107 -1.87 11.09 -8.62
N ILE A 108 -3.12 11.56 -8.59
CA ILE A 108 -3.61 12.51 -7.60
C ILE A 108 -4.18 11.72 -6.43
N VAL A 109 -3.73 12.01 -5.19
CA VAL A 109 -4.35 11.46 -3.99
C VAL A 109 -5.19 12.53 -3.32
N LEU A 110 -6.49 12.28 -3.15
CA LEU A 110 -7.43 13.09 -2.43
C LEU A 110 -7.73 12.43 -1.09
N TRP A 111 -7.32 13.08 -0.01
CA TRP A 111 -7.45 12.63 1.37
C TRP A 111 -8.54 13.43 2.09
N PRO A 112 -9.80 12.97 2.12
CA PRO A 112 -10.84 13.65 2.86
C PRO A 112 -10.67 13.38 4.36
N ASN A 113 -10.72 14.44 5.17
CA ASN A 113 -11.01 14.26 6.59
C ASN A 113 -12.45 13.74 6.71
N TYR A 114 -12.80 12.96 7.63
CA TYR A 114 -14.21 12.65 7.92
C TYR A 114 -14.49 12.77 9.41
N GLN A 115 -13.48 13.18 10.14
CA GLN A 115 -13.50 13.51 11.55
C GLN A 115 -12.53 14.67 11.83
N ASP A 116 -12.75 15.40 12.92
CA ASP A 116 -11.84 16.42 13.45
C ASP A 116 -11.27 16.01 14.82
N SER A 117 -11.84 14.97 15.40
CA SER A 117 -11.38 14.37 16.65
C SER A 117 -11.84 12.90 16.74
N PRO A 118 -11.24 12.08 17.65
CA PRO A 118 -11.72 10.73 17.93
C PRO A 118 -13.16 10.68 18.46
N LEU A 119 -13.72 11.81 18.89
CA LEU A 119 -15.08 11.91 19.43
C LEU A 119 -16.12 12.29 18.37
N THR A 120 -15.71 12.50 17.11
CA THR A 120 -16.67 12.73 16.01
C THR A 120 -17.64 11.55 15.91
N PRO A 121 -18.97 11.77 15.91
CA PRO A 121 -19.92 10.67 15.80
C PRO A 121 -19.71 9.87 14.51
N THR A 122 -19.54 8.55 14.61
CA THR A 122 -19.19 7.67 13.48
C THR A 122 -20.22 7.71 12.34
N ARG A 123 -21.52 7.96 12.64
CA ARG A 123 -22.55 8.16 11.64
C ARG A 123 -22.33 9.39 10.73
N GLN A 124 -21.45 10.31 11.14
CA GLN A 124 -21.09 11.49 10.35
C GLN A 124 -19.89 11.24 9.43
N ALA A 125 -19.19 10.10 9.57
CA ALA A 125 -17.95 9.83 8.81
C ALA A 125 -18.22 9.86 7.30
N LEU A 126 -19.16 9.09 6.80
CA LEU A 126 -19.48 9.06 5.36
C LEU A 126 -19.99 10.42 4.83
N PRO A 127 -20.97 11.10 5.44
CA PRO A 127 -21.39 12.44 4.99
C PRO A 127 -20.25 13.46 4.98
N ASN A 128 -19.39 13.44 5.99
CA ASN A 128 -18.24 14.34 6.05
C ASN A 128 -17.21 14.03 4.95
N ALA A 129 -16.89 12.74 4.73
CA ALA A 129 -16.00 12.32 3.66
C ALA A 129 -16.51 12.74 2.29
N LEU A 130 -17.80 12.54 2.00
CA LEU A 130 -18.41 12.98 0.74
C LEU A 130 -18.30 14.50 0.55
N ALA A 131 -18.50 15.28 1.61
CA ALA A 131 -18.34 16.74 1.55
C ALA A 131 -16.87 17.13 1.25
N GLY A 132 -15.91 16.48 1.91
CA GLY A 132 -14.47 16.67 1.68
C GLY A 132 -14.07 16.30 0.25
N VAL A 133 -14.56 15.18 -0.27
CA VAL A 133 -14.32 14.75 -1.66
C VAL A 133 -14.87 15.77 -2.65
N LYS A 134 -16.11 16.24 -2.47
CA LYS A 134 -16.70 17.29 -3.32
C LYS A 134 -15.91 18.59 -3.28
N ALA A 135 -15.40 18.97 -2.12
CA ALA A 135 -14.56 20.16 -1.98
C ALA A 135 -13.21 19.99 -2.69
N GLY A 136 -12.55 18.84 -2.50
CA GLY A 136 -11.28 18.53 -3.16
C GLY A 136 -11.38 18.47 -4.68
N LEU A 137 -12.41 17.80 -5.21
CA LEU A 137 -12.64 17.74 -6.67
C LEU A 137 -12.90 19.13 -7.27
N ARG A 138 -13.64 20.02 -6.59
CA ARG A 138 -13.81 21.40 -7.05
C ARG A 138 -12.49 22.18 -7.12
N ILE A 139 -11.59 21.98 -6.15
CA ILE A 139 -10.27 22.57 -6.15
C ILE A 139 -9.46 22.04 -7.34
N LEU A 140 -9.44 20.73 -7.56
CA LEU A 140 -8.74 20.10 -8.69
C LEU A 140 -9.25 20.60 -10.04
N GLN A 141 -10.58 20.73 -10.19
CA GLN A 141 -11.22 21.22 -11.42
C GLN A 141 -11.04 22.72 -11.66
N SER A 142 -10.56 23.49 -10.67
CA SER A 142 -10.27 24.93 -10.86
C SER A 142 -9.10 25.19 -11.81
N GLY A 143 -8.26 24.16 -12.08
CA GLY A 143 -7.10 24.26 -12.98
C GLY A 143 -5.89 25.01 -12.41
N ASN A 144 -5.92 25.40 -11.12
CA ASN A 144 -4.87 26.25 -10.52
C ASN A 144 -3.56 25.52 -10.22
N TYR A 145 -3.50 24.20 -10.41
CA TYR A 145 -2.37 23.37 -9.94
C TYR A 145 -1.59 22.67 -11.07
N GLY A 146 -1.87 22.98 -12.32
CA GLY A 146 -1.12 22.47 -13.47
C GLY A 146 -1.47 21.04 -13.89
N VAL A 147 -2.06 20.23 -13.03
CA VAL A 147 -2.57 18.89 -13.31
C VAL A 147 -4.10 18.88 -13.21
N HIS A 148 -4.77 18.27 -14.18
CA HIS A 148 -6.22 18.12 -14.16
C HIS A 148 -6.62 16.70 -13.71
N PRO A 149 -7.69 16.56 -12.89
CA PRO A 149 -8.18 15.25 -12.52
C PRO A 149 -8.83 14.56 -13.72
N ASP A 150 -8.47 13.32 -13.96
CA ASP A 150 -9.19 12.45 -14.90
C ASP A 150 -10.38 11.81 -14.18
N LEU A 151 -11.56 12.38 -14.37
CA LEU A 151 -12.78 11.95 -13.69
C LEU A 151 -13.34 10.61 -14.22
N GLU A 152 -12.80 10.10 -15.34
CA GLU A 152 -13.11 8.76 -15.83
C GLU A 152 -12.20 7.68 -15.19
N ARG A 153 -11.13 8.08 -14.51
CA ARG A 153 -10.20 7.21 -13.81
C ARG A 153 -10.14 7.57 -12.33
N VAL A 154 -11.24 7.31 -11.62
CA VAL A 154 -11.36 7.56 -10.18
C VAL A 154 -11.53 6.24 -9.43
N VAL A 155 -10.72 6.03 -8.42
CA VAL A 155 -10.81 4.89 -7.50
C VAL A 155 -10.91 5.37 -6.06
N VAL A 156 -11.37 4.49 -5.17
CA VAL A 156 -11.40 4.77 -3.75
C VAL A 156 -10.71 3.64 -2.98
N ALA A 157 -9.84 4.02 -2.05
CA ALA A 157 -9.17 3.11 -1.13
C ALA A 157 -9.36 3.58 0.31
N GLY A 158 -9.30 2.66 1.26
CA GLY A 158 -9.37 3.03 2.66
C GLY A 158 -8.96 1.92 3.60
N HIS A 159 -8.46 2.31 4.77
CA HIS A 159 -7.99 1.41 5.81
C HIS A 159 -8.86 1.51 7.07
N SER A 160 -9.12 0.38 7.73
CA SER A 160 -9.85 0.33 9.00
C SER A 160 -11.25 0.98 8.88
N ALA A 161 -11.60 1.93 9.74
CA ALA A 161 -12.81 2.75 9.61
C ALA A 161 -12.91 3.41 8.23
N GLY A 162 -11.78 3.81 7.64
CA GLY A 162 -11.70 4.35 6.28
C GLY A 162 -12.07 3.33 5.20
N GLY A 163 -11.87 2.04 5.43
CA GLY A 163 -12.34 0.97 4.54
C GLY A 163 -13.87 0.93 4.44
N MET A 164 -14.55 1.15 5.57
CA MET A 164 -16.02 1.27 5.62
C MET A 164 -16.50 2.55 4.92
N VAL A 165 -15.79 3.67 5.14
CA VAL A 165 -16.07 4.95 4.49
C VAL A 165 -15.87 4.85 2.98
N ALA A 166 -14.77 4.21 2.54
CA ALA A 166 -14.46 4.01 1.12
C ALA A 166 -15.55 3.20 0.40
N ALA A 167 -16.02 2.11 1.02
CA ALA A 167 -17.15 1.32 0.50
C ALA A 167 -18.43 2.18 0.37
N GLY A 168 -18.69 3.02 1.38
CA GLY A 168 -19.83 3.95 1.36
C GLY A 168 -19.69 5.03 0.29
N ILE A 169 -18.51 5.59 0.07
CA ILE A 169 -18.26 6.55 -1.02
C ILE A 169 -18.52 5.88 -2.37
N ALA A 170 -17.98 4.68 -2.61
CA ALA A 170 -18.19 3.96 -3.86
C ALA A 170 -19.68 3.71 -4.15
N ALA A 171 -20.44 3.32 -3.12
CA ALA A 171 -21.89 3.06 -3.25
C ALA A 171 -22.71 4.34 -3.50
N ARG A 172 -22.30 5.48 -2.91
CA ARG A 172 -23.05 6.73 -2.95
C ARG A 172 -22.61 7.70 -4.03
N ALA A 173 -21.43 7.49 -4.64
CA ALA A 173 -20.79 8.46 -5.53
C ALA A 173 -21.74 9.02 -6.59
N VAL A 174 -22.39 8.15 -7.37
CA VAL A 174 -23.28 8.57 -8.48
C VAL A 174 -24.47 9.35 -7.95
N ALA A 175 -25.12 8.88 -6.88
CA ALA A 175 -26.26 9.57 -6.26
C ALA A 175 -25.88 10.93 -5.65
N GLU A 176 -24.62 11.09 -5.27
CA GLU A 176 -24.08 12.34 -4.73
C GLU A 176 -23.50 13.29 -5.79
N GLY A 177 -23.62 12.94 -7.08
CA GLY A 177 -23.09 13.73 -8.20
C GLY A 177 -21.55 13.71 -8.29
N LEU A 178 -20.93 12.67 -7.75
CA LEU A 178 -19.51 12.41 -7.88
C LEU A 178 -19.24 11.49 -9.07
N PRO A 179 -18.01 11.45 -9.59
CA PRO A 179 -17.60 10.46 -10.58
C PRO A 179 -17.88 9.03 -10.07
N LYS A 180 -18.24 8.14 -10.98
CA LYS A 180 -18.34 6.72 -10.66
C LYS A 180 -16.97 6.16 -10.28
N MET A 181 -16.89 5.45 -9.15
CA MET A 181 -15.66 4.77 -8.75
C MET A 181 -15.46 3.55 -9.64
N LYS A 182 -14.33 3.51 -10.37
CA LYS A 182 -13.93 2.35 -11.20
C LYS A 182 -13.53 1.16 -10.34
N ALA A 183 -12.92 1.44 -9.19
CA ALA A 183 -12.52 0.41 -8.24
C ALA A 183 -12.66 0.87 -6.79
N LEU A 184 -12.81 -0.13 -5.91
CA LEU A 184 -12.81 -0.01 -4.46
C LEU A 184 -11.75 -0.96 -3.88
N MET A 185 -10.81 -0.44 -3.08
CA MET A 185 -9.96 -1.25 -2.23
C MET A 185 -10.26 -0.95 -0.76
N SER A 186 -10.68 -1.97 -0.01
CA SER A 186 -10.98 -1.86 1.41
C SER A 186 -10.01 -2.73 2.20
N VAL A 187 -9.13 -2.10 2.98
CA VAL A 187 -8.04 -2.77 3.70
C VAL A 187 -8.39 -2.83 5.18
N GLU A 188 -8.42 -4.05 5.72
CA GLU A 188 -8.69 -4.32 7.15
C GLU A 188 -9.88 -3.51 7.69
N PRO A 189 -11.04 -3.57 6.98
CA PRO A 189 -12.19 -2.72 7.30
C PRO A 189 -12.81 -3.09 8.65
N GLY A 190 -13.28 -2.09 9.39
CA GLY A 190 -14.04 -2.36 10.60
C GLY A 190 -13.95 -1.26 11.66
N ASP A 191 -14.47 -1.47 12.80
CA ASP A 191 -15.15 -2.62 13.43
C ASP A 191 -16.64 -2.28 13.69
N SER A 192 -17.55 -2.81 12.88
CA SER A 192 -18.98 -2.48 13.02
C SER A 192 -19.69 -3.31 14.11
N ARG A 193 -19.12 -4.46 14.51
CA ARG A 193 -19.72 -5.38 15.49
C ARG A 193 -19.63 -4.92 16.92
N ARG A 194 -18.48 -4.38 17.30
CA ARG A 194 -18.17 -4.12 18.71
C ARG A 194 -18.92 -2.94 19.28
N GLY A 195 -19.43 -2.07 18.40
CA GLY A 195 -20.05 -0.82 18.82
C GLY A 195 -19.08 0.00 19.66
N GLY A 196 -18.64 1.11 19.19
CA GLY A 196 -17.67 1.93 19.88
C GLY A 196 -17.39 3.23 19.15
N VAL A 197 -16.43 3.98 19.67
CA VAL A 197 -16.12 5.31 19.11
C VAL A 197 -15.59 5.25 17.67
N ALA A 198 -15.09 4.10 17.19
CA ALA A 198 -14.57 3.90 15.84
C ALA A 198 -15.49 3.07 14.94
N SER A 199 -16.66 2.64 15.44
CA SER A 199 -17.60 1.77 14.70
C SER A 199 -18.38 2.58 13.66
N VAL A 200 -17.82 2.67 12.45
CA VAL A 200 -18.47 3.35 11.31
C VAL A 200 -19.53 2.43 10.71
N PRO A 201 -20.80 2.89 10.56
CA PRO A 201 -21.85 2.08 9.92
C PRO A 201 -21.50 1.77 8.46
N LEU A 202 -21.72 0.52 8.03
CA LEU A 202 -21.65 0.18 6.62
C LEU A 202 -22.84 0.80 5.87
N ALA A 203 -22.57 1.44 4.74
CA ALA A 203 -23.61 1.95 3.86
C ALA A 203 -24.34 0.80 3.13
N ASP A 204 -25.45 1.10 2.49
CA ASP A 204 -26.11 0.17 1.58
C ASP A 204 -25.24 -0.04 0.34
N LEU A 205 -24.62 -1.21 0.23
CA LEU A 205 -23.72 -1.58 -0.87
C LEU A 205 -24.45 -2.19 -2.07
N SER A 206 -25.76 -2.42 -1.99
CA SER A 206 -26.55 -2.88 -3.14
C SER A 206 -26.65 -1.84 -4.26
N THR A 207 -26.28 -0.59 -3.96
CA THR A 207 -26.25 0.54 -4.91
C THR A 207 -24.92 0.72 -5.63
N LEU A 208 -23.91 -0.12 -5.35
CA LEU A 208 -22.64 -0.09 -6.07
C LEU A 208 -22.86 -0.31 -7.58
N PRO A 209 -22.15 0.42 -8.45
CA PRO A 209 -22.14 0.10 -9.87
C PRO A 209 -21.65 -1.33 -10.12
N SER A 210 -22.37 -2.08 -10.96
CA SER A 210 -22.13 -3.52 -11.15
C SER A 210 -20.76 -3.85 -11.78
N ASP A 211 -20.15 -2.89 -12.43
CA ASP A 211 -18.83 -2.99 -13.07
C ASP A 211 -17.67 -2.49 -12.20
N THR A 212 -17.95 -2.02 -10.98
CA THR A 212 -16.88 -1.65 -10.02
C THR A 212 -16.03 -2.89 -9.70
N LEU A 213 -14.70 -2.78 -9.82
CA LEU A 213 -13.79 -3.81 -9.34
C LEU A 213 -13.56 -3.63 -7.83
N MET A 214 -13.67 -4.70 -7.06
CA MET A 214 -13.58 -4.64 -5.60
C MET A 214 -12.51 -5.59 -5.08
N LEU A 215 -11.56 -5.04 -4.34
CA LEU A 215 -10.57 -5.81 -3.60
C LEU A 215 -10.71 -5.51 -2.11
N ILE A 216 -10.96 -6.54 -1.33
CA ILE A 216 -10.98 -6.47 0.13
C ILE A 216 -9.75 -7.22 0.63
N LEU A 217 -9.00 -6.62 1.54
CA LEU A 217 -7.80 -7.20 2.12
C LEU A 217 -7.93 -7.25 3.64
N VAL A 218 -7.57 -8.38 4.25
CA VAL A 218 -7.60 -8.58 5.70
C VAL A 218 -6.29 -9.17 6.17
N GLY A 219 -5.86 -8.84 7.39
CA GLY A 219 -4.63 -9.35 7.98
C GLY A 219 -4.87 -10.59 8.85
N GLN A 220 -4.01 -11.60 8.73
CA GLN A 220 -4.11 -12.84 9.53
C GLN A 220 -4.08 -12.57 11.04
N HIS A 221 -3.26 -11.64 11.47
CA HIS A 221 -3.10 -11.27 12.88
C HIS A 221 -3.80 -9.95 13.25
N ASP A 222 -4.75 -9.52 12.42
CA ASP A 222 -5.57 -8.37 12.78
C ASP A 222 -6.57 -8.73 13.89
N THR A 223 -6.18 -8.47 15.14
CA THR A 223 -7.01 -8.65 16.31
C THR A 223 -7.88 -7.43 16.62
N SER A 224 -7.71 -6.34 15.90
CA SER A 224 -8.47 -5.11 16.08
C SER A 224 -9.85 -5.21 15.46
N VAL A 225 -9.94 -5.64 14.20
CA VAL A 225 -11.20 -5.73 13.44
C VAL A 225 -11.49 -7.15 12.91
N GLY A 226 -10.46 -7.95 12.61
CA GLY A 226 -10.59 -9.29 12.04
C GLY A 226 -11.14 -9.27 10.62
N THR A 227 -11.91 -10.32 10.22
CA THR A 227 -12.41 -10.50 8.86
C THR A 227 -13.84 -10.05 8.64
N PHE A 228 -14.59 -9.84 9.71
CA PHE A 228 -16.06 -9.70 9.67
C PHE A 228 -16.58 -8.62 8.72
N ASP A 229 -16.06 -7.40 8.82
CA ASP A 229 -16.53 -6.32 7.95
C ASP A 229 -16.02 -6.47 6.52
N GLY A 230 -14.87 -7.13 6.33
CA GLY A 230 -14.41 -7.54 5.00
C GLY A 230 -15.39 -8.52 4.33
N GLU A 231 -15.83 -9.53 5.06
CA GLU A 231 -16.86 -10.48 4.60
C GLU A 231 -18.21 -9.78 4.32
N ARG A 232 -18.61 -8.85 5.21
CA ARG A 232 -19.82 -8.05 4.98
C ARG A 232 -19.75 -7.22 3.70
N ILE A 233 -18.66 -6.50 3.48
CA ILE A 233 -18.46 -5.70 2.25
C ILE A 233 -18.57 -6.61 1.02
N LEU A 234 -17.94 -7.80 1.06
CA LEU A 234 -18.01 -8.77 -0.02
C LEU A 234 -19.44 -9.24 -0.29
N HIS A 235 -20.16 -9.61 0.77
CA HIS A 235 -21.49 -10.24 0.64
C HIS A 235 -22.61 -9.22 0.39
N GLU A 236 -22.55 -8.05 1.05
CA GLU A 236 -23.58 -7.02 0.91
C GLU A 236 -23.48 -6.23 -0.41
N SER A 237 -22.36 -6.30 -1.12
CA SER A 237 -22.21 -5.74 -2.48
C SER A 237 -22.90 -6.61 -3.54
N THR A 238 -24.21 -6.77 -3.43
CA THR A 238 -25.01 -7.73 -4.23
C THR A 238 -25.13 -7.35 -5.70
N SER A 239 -25.04 -6.08 -6.03
CA SER A 239 -25.05 -5.58 -7.43
C SER A 239 -23.77 -5.90 -8.19
N VAL A 240 -22.64 -6.12 -7.50
CA VAL A 240 -21.36 -6.39 -8.11
C VAL A 240 -21.19 -7.89 -8.34
N SER A 241 -20.86 -8.27 -9.59
CA SER A 241 -20.62 -9.68 -9.95
C SER A 241 -19.53 -10.32 -9.08
N ALA A 242 -19.69 -11.59 -8.73
CA ALA A 242 -18.65 -12.35 -8.03
C ALA A 242 -17.30 -12.34 -8.75
N SER A 243 -17.30 -12.25 -10.09
CA SER A 243 -16.08 -12.15 -10.88
C SER A 243 -15.35 -10.80 -10.74
N ASN A 244 -16.03 -9.76 -10.24
CA ASN A 244 -15.50 -8.41 -10.09
C ASN A 244 -15.03 -8.10 -8.66
N LYS A 245 -15.05 -9.08 -7.78
CA LYS A 245 -14.69 -8.87 -6.38
C LYS A 245 -13.89 -10.02 -5.80
N ALA A 246 -12.95 -9.69 -4.90
CA ALA A 246 -12.16 -10.67 -4.16
C ALA A 246 -11.94 -10.20 -2.72
N LEU A 247 -11.96 -11.15 -1.79
CA LEU A 247 -11.50 -11.00 -0.42
C LEU A 247 -10.21 -11.82 -0.26
N LEU A 248 -9.11 -11.15 0.04
CA LEU A 248 -7.80 -11.76 0.21
C LEU A 248 -7.32 -11.59 1.64
N MET A 249 -6.57 -12.57 2.14
CA MET A 249 -5.90 -12.52 3.43
C MET A 249 -4.39 -12.39 3.24
N LEU A 250 -3.80 -11.39 3.89
CA LEU A 250 -2.36 -11.25 4.12
C LEU A 250 -1.94 -12.20 5.25
N HIS A 251 -0.84 -12.91 5.05
CA HIS A 251 -0.26 -13.80 6.06
C HIS A 251 0.99 -13.20 6.70
N SER A 252 1.12 -13.40 8.00
CA SER A 252 2.38 -13.19 8.68
C SER A 252 3.37 -14.29 8.33
N ASP A 253 4.65 -13.92 8.19
CA ASP A 253 5.73 -14.84 7.85
C ASP A 253 6.99 -14.53 8.67
N ASP A 254 7.39 -15.47 9.53
CA ASP A 254 8.53 -15.36 10.43
C ASP A 254 9.78 -16.12 9.96
N HIS A 255 9.77 -16.57 8.70
CA HIS A 255 10.89 -17.28 8.09
C HIS A 255 12.16 -16.46 8.11
N GLY A 256 12.06 -15.18 7.82
CA GLY A 256 13.19 -14.27 7.76
C GLY A 256 13.25 -13.24 8.89
N SER A 257 14.13 -12.23 8.71
CA SER A 257 14.27 -11.11 9.63
C SER A 257 14.49 -9.81 8.85
N PRO A 258 13.76 -8.72 9.20
CA PRO A 258 12.61 -8.72 10.13
C PRO A 258 11.49 -9.64 9.64
N ALA A 259 10.68 -10.16 10.58
CA ALA A 259 9.49 -10.95 10.23
C ALA A 259 8.42 -10.05 9.62
N LEU A 260 7.59 -10.62 8.75
CA LEU A 260 6.40 -9.96 8.20
C LEU A 260 5.22 -10.20 9.13
N ILE A 261 4.59 -9.13 9.63
CA ILE A 261 3.49 -9.22 10.59
C ILE A 261 2.24 -8.57 10.01
N ALA A 262 1.35 -9.40 9.47
CA ALA A 262 0.07 -8.97 8.89
C ALA A 262 -0.95 -8.66 10.01
N ASN A 263 -0.81 -7.52 10.67
CA ASN A 263 -1.70 -7.01 11.71
C ASN A 263 -2.47 -5.78 11.22
N HIS A 264 -3.31 -5.19 12.08
CA HIS A 264 -4.14 -4.03 11.73
C HIS A 264 -3.38 -2.80 11.21
N PHE A 265 -2.10 -2.71 11.45
CA PHE A 265 -1.29 -1.55 11.07
C PHE A 265 -0.42 -1.78 9.83
N THR A 266 -0.58 -2.93 9.19
CA THR A 266 0.16 -3.28 7.96
C THR A 266 0.18 -2.16 6.92
N PRO A 267 -0.92 -1.43 6.63
CA PRO A 267 -0.90 -0.38 5.62
C PRO A 267 -0.31 0.96 6.10
N SER A 268 0.14 1.02 7.37
CA SER A 268 0.62 2.27 7.97
C SER A 268 2.13 2.38 7.83
N ALA A 269 2.60 3.35 7.04
CA ALA A 269 4.02 3.58 6.84
C ALA A 269 4.34 5.07 6.77
N VAL A 270 5.40 5.49 7.47
CA VAL A 270 5.86 6.88 7.55
C VAL A 270 7.09 7.12 6.69
N LEU A 271 7.40 8.39 6.45
CA LEU A 271 8.67 8.80 5.88
C LEU A 271 9.65 9.22 6.98
N ASN A 272 10.92 9.00 6.72
CA ASN A 272 12.01 9.62 7.45
C ASN A 272 12.03 11.14 7.25
N ALA A 273 12.80 11.84 8.05
CA ALA A 273 12.92 13.31 7.93
C ALA A 273 13.52 13.77 6.60
N ASP A 274 14.26 12.92 5.91
CA ASP A 274 14.84 13.17 4.58
C ASP A 274 13.90 12.79 3.41
N GLY A 275 12.68 12.33 3.72
CA GLY A 275 11.69 11.93 2.73
C GLY A 275 11.83 10.49 2.23
N THR A 276 12.81 9.73 2.70
CA THR A 276 12.94 8.30 2.39
C THR A 276 11.93 7.46 3.19
N PHE A 277 11.67 6.23 2.75
CA PHE A 277 10.81 5.32 3.49
C PHE A 277 11.48 4.87 4.80
N ALA A 278 10.72 4.89 5.89
CA ALA A 278 11.19 4.36 7.17
C ALA A 278 11.21 2.83 7.10
N THR A 279 12.40 2.26 7.23
CA THR A 279 12.63 0.80 7.27
C THR A 279 12.84 0.29 8.71
N GLU A 280 12.87 1.20 9.68
CA GLU A 280 12.98 0.89 11.10
C GLU A 280 11.83 1.53 11.87
N PRO A 281 11.32 0.89 12.93
CA PRO A 281 10.21 1.43 13.73
C PRO A 281 10.53 2.81 14.29
N THR A 282 9.67 3.79 14.01
CA THR A 282 9.83 5.13 14.56
C THR A 282 9.00 5.28 15.83
N ARG A 283 9.54 5.93 16.88
CA ARG A 283 8.81 6.22 18.14
C ARG A 283 7.60 7.17 17.96
N ALA A 284 7.35 7.64 16.75
CA ALA A 284 6.24 8.52 16.43
C ALA A 284 4.90 7.79 16.24
N SER A 285 4.83 6.50 16.48
CA SER A 285 3.65 5.68 16.36
C SER A 285 2.63 5.94 17.47
N PHE A 286 1.36 5.79 17.14
CA PHE A 286 0.18 6.22 17.89
C PHE A 286 -0.06 5.52 19.24
N SER A 287 0.72 4.54 19.65
CA SER A 287 0.57 3.87 20.95
C SER A 287 1.82 3.06 21.36
N ARG A 288 1.97 2.86 22.68
CA ARG A 288 3.10 2.12 23.28
C ARG A 288 3.18 0.63 22.90
N ASN A 289 2.16 0.09 22.23
CA ASN A 289 2.06 -1.33 21.85
C ASN A 289 2.27 -1.58 20.36
N THR A 290 2.72 -0.58 19.60
CA THR A 290 2.79 -0.63 18.14
C THR A 290 4.21 -0.37 17.66
N ALA A 291 5.16 -1.20 18.13
CA ALA A 291 6.57 -1.11 17.72
C ALA A 291 6.79 -1.30 16.22
N ASP A 292 5.79 -1.90 15.54
CA ASP A 292 5.85 -2.26 14.13
C ASP A 292 5.05 -1.30 13.22
N ILE A 293 4.50 -0.21 13.77
CA ILE A 293 3.80 0.80 12.97
C ILE A 293 4.81 1.74 12.34
N GLY A 294 4.69 1.90 11.03
CA GLY A 294 5.35 2.96 10.29
C GLY A 294 6.63 2.57 9.59
N ILE A 295 6.93 1.29 9.45
CA ILE A 295 7.98 0.80 8.55
C ILE A 295 7.38 0.43 7.19
N VAL A 296 8.18 0.58 6.14
CA VAL A 296 7.85 0.03 4.81
C VAL A 296 8.52 -1.33 4.69
N ASP A 297 7.72 -2.36 4.44
CA ASP A 297 8.20 -3.73 4.27
C ASP A 297 7.49 -4.45 3.11
N ALA A 298 7.74 -5.75 2.95
CA ALA A 298 7.17 -6.52 1.85
C ALA A 298 5.63 -6.63 1.91
N LEU A 299 4.99 -6.44 3.07
CA LEU A 299 3.53 -6.39 3.15
C LEU A 299 2.97 -5.11 2.52
N ASP A 300 3.77 -4.01 2.50
CA ASP A 300 3.42 -2.81 1.77
C ASP A 300 3.59 -3.02 0.26
N TYR A 301 4.83 -3.13 -0.21
CA TYR A 301 5.12 -3.05 -1.64
C TYR A 301 4.77 -4.31 -2.43
N MET A 302 4.75 -5.51 -1.84
CA MET A 302 4.25 -6.75 -2.47
C MET A 302 2.77 -7.01 -2.15
N GLY A 303 2.27 -6.43 -1.08
CA GLY A 303 0.90 -6.53 -0.61
C GLY A 303 0.06 -5.31 -1.00
N THR A 304 -0.17 -4.39 -0.07
CA THR A 304 -1.16 -3.31 -0.19
C THR A 304 -0.94 -2.39 -1.39
N TRP A 305 0.30 -1.94 -1.65
CA TRP A 305 0.60 -1.01 -2.75
C TRP A 305 0.43 -1.69 -4.10
N ARG A 306 1.10 -2.84 -4.30
CA ARG A 306 1.01 -3.61 -5.54
C ARG A 306 -0.43 -3.99 -5.88
N LEU A 307 -1.21 -4.37 -4.87
CA LEU A 307 -2.60 -4.74 -5.09
C LEU A 307 -3.47 -3.56 -5.52
N LEU A 308 -3.24 -2.35 -4.95
CA LEU A 308 -3.94 -1.15 -5.40
C LEU A 308 -3.52 -0.76 -6.82
N ASP A 309 -2.23 -0.76 -7.12
CA ASP A 309 -1.71 -0.46 -8.46
C ASP A 309 -2.31 -1.42 -9.50
N ARG A 310 -2.28 -2.75 -9.24
CA ARG A 310 -2.90 -3.77 -10.10
C ARG A 310 -4.41 -3.57 -10.28
N LEU A 311 -5.10 -3.20 -9.20
CA LEU A 311 -6.54 -2.92 -9.24
C LEU A 311 -6.84 -1.69 -10.10
N MET A 312 -6.02 -0.65 -10.00
CA MET A 312 -6.13 0.56 -10.82
C MET A 312 -5.87 0.25 -12.29
N GLU A 313 -4.76 -0.42 -12.61
CA GLU A 313 -4.43 -0.82 -13.99
C GLU A 313 -5.56 -1.64 -14.62
N ALA A 314 -6.08 -2.63 -13.89
CA ALA A 314 -7.17 -3.47 -14.37
C ALA A 314 -8.48 -2.69 -14.57
N SER A 315 -8.77 -1.71 -13.67
CA SER A 315 -10.01 -0.92 -13.71
C SER A 315 -9.99 0.17 -14.79
N PHE A 316 -8.83 0.66 -15.16
CA PHE A 316 -8.64 1.68 -16.20
C PHE A 316 -8.34 1.08 -17.59
N GLY A 317 -7.83 -0.14 -17.61
CA GLY A 317 -7.46 -0.85 -18.83
C GLY A 317 -8.51 -1.88 -19.30
N SER A 318 -8.03 -2.82 -20.10
CA SER A 318 -8.86 -3.91 -20.65
C SER A 318 -8.83 -5.20 -19.85
N GLU A 319 -8.04 -5.27 -18.78
CA GLU A 319 -7.91 -6.48 -17.96
C GLU A 319 -9.20 -6.76 -17.18
N GLY A 320 -9.74 -5.72 -16.51
CA GLY A 320 -10.98 -5.81 -15.75
C GLY A 320 -10.94 -6.95 -14.70
N SER A 321 -12.02 -7.71 -14.62
CA SER A 321 -12.15 -8.82 -13.64
C SER A 321 -11.18 -9.99 -13.87
N ARG A 322 -10.44 -10.05 -14.99
CA ARG A 322 -9.39 -11.06 -15.20
C ARG A 322 -8.29 -10.98 -14.14
N LEU A 323 -8.03 -9.77 -13.61
CA LEU A 323 -7.16 -9.58 -12.46
C LEU A 323 -7.40 -10.60 -11.35
N PHE A 324 -8.66 -10.82 -10.99
CA PHE A 324 -9.00 -11.73 -9.89
C PHE A 324 -8.84 -13.22 -10.22
N ARG A 325 -8.55 -13.57 -11.47
CA ARG A 325 -8.26 -14.94 -11.92
C ARG A 325 -6.76 -15.18 -12.15
N ASP A 326 -5.98 -14.12 -12.19
CA ASP A 326 -4.54 -14.20 -12.33
C ASP A 326 -3.93 -14.71 -11.00
N PRO A 327 -3.28 -15.89 -10.98
CA PRO A 327 -2.68 -16.42 -9.75
C PRO A 327 -1.56 -15.52 -9.22
N SER A 328 -0.93 -14.70 -10.05
CA SER A 328 0.13 -13.79 -9.63
C SER A 328 -0.36 -12.70 -8.66
N ILE A 329 -1.68 -12.47 -8.55
CA ILE A 329 -2.24 -11.55 -7.55
C ILE A 329 -1.91 -12.00 -6.11
N LEU A 330 -1.71 -13.30 -5.89
CA LEU A 330 -1.45 -13.91 -4.59
C LEU A 330 0.05 -13.94 -4.23
N ASP A 331 0.93 -13.64 -5.18
CA ASP A 331 2.37 -13.71 -4.98
C ASP A 331 2.87 -12.60 -4.04
N MET A 332 3.72 -12.95 -3.09
CA MET A 332 4.34 -12.05 -2.13
C MET A 332 5.87 -11.99 -2.27
N GLY A 333 6.41 -12.56 -3.36
CA GLY A 333 7.85 -12.60 -3.63
C GLY A 333 8.58 -13.72 -2.88
N THR A 334 9.87 -13.56 -2.75
CA THR A 334 10.77 -14.64 -2.29
C THR A 334 11.80 -14.09 -1.30
N TRP A 335 11.98 -14.75 -0.18
CA TRP A 335 13.03 -14.48 0.78
C TRP A 335 14.41 -14.62 0.13
N SER A 336 15.43 -14.01 0.70
CA SER A 336 16.79 -13.98 0.11
C SER A 336 17.45 -15.35 -0.02
N ASP A 337 16.93 -16.38 0.60
CA ASP A 337 17.38 -17.78 0.49
C ASP A 337 16.63 -18.59 -0.59
N GLY A 338 15.72 -17.96 -1.31
CA GLY A 338 14.91 -18.60 -2.34
C GLY A 338 13.58 -19.19 -1.85
N THR A 339 13.28 -19.11 -0.55
CA THR A 339 11.99 -19.57 -0.01
C THR A 339 10.88 -18.58 -0.40
N PRO A 340 9.75 -19.03 -0.99
CA PRO A 340 8.63 -18.14 -1.24
C PRO A 340 8.08 -17.55 0.07
N VAL A 341 7.77 -16.24 0.06
CA VAL A 341 6.98 -15.63 1.13
C VAL A 341 5.58 -16.25 1.12
N LYS A 342 4.98 -16.40 2.29
CA LYS A 342 3.61 -16.92 2.39
C LYS A 342 2.69 -16.10 1.49
N GLN A 343 2.11 -16.79 0.51
CA GLN A 343 1.20 -16.18 -0.48
C GLN A 343 -0.08 -15.69 0.19
N LEU A 344 -0.72 -14.70 -0.40
CA LEU A 344 -2.08 -14.34 -0.06
C LEU A 344 -3.02 -15.53 -0.25
N THR A 345 -4.05 -15.61 0.57
CA THR A 345 -5.12 -16.60 0.35
C THR A 345 -6.43 -15.93 0.01
N ARG A 346 -7.18 -16.53 -0.91
CA ARG A 346 -8.53 -16.09 -1.24
C ARG A 346 -9.51 -16.69 -0.25
N LEU A 347 -10.42 -15.85 0.27
CA LEU A 347 -11.47 -16.24 1.22
C LEU A 347 -12.85 -16.38 0.57
N ASN A 348 -12.97 -16.16 -0.76
CA ASN A 348 -14.22 -16.26 -1.54
C ASN A 348 -14.06 -17.09 -2.82
#